data_5bb797faf91a86c8e690e38fcd60cf79
#
_entry.id   5bb797faf91a86c8e690e38fcd60cf79
#
_cell.length_a   1.000
_cell.length_b   1.000
_cell.length_c   1.000
_cell.angle_alpha   90.00
_cell.angle_beta   90.00
_cell.angle_gamma   90.00
#
_symmetry.space_group_name_H-M   'P 1'
#
loop_
_entity.id
_entity.type
_entity.pdbx_description
1 polymer ?
#
loop_
_entity_poly.entity_id
_entity_poly.type
_entity_poly.pdbx_seq_one_letter_code
_entity_poly.pdbx_strand_id
1 'polypeptide(L)'
;MRGVTELSPSRAIIACQVNPWGARVAKDIAREISYAASARSRGGRALVRLLENATGRVGLIRRAKGYEDEVAGGRDFWQVIVERYGLSLDVIGGRLSDIPANGPLILIANHPYGILDGLMMGYILSALRGDFRIVAHNVFRKARELDRVILPIDFDETAAAVRRNLETRAEALAYLKSGGAIGIFPGGTVATAARPFARPMDPVWRNFTARMIARSEATVVPIYFDGHTSRLFQLASHLHYTLRLGLLINEFRARIGEPVRIVVGDPIPRAEIAARAGDAKAMMDFLRRTTYELSPKPLPSLAYGFEFEEKYRA
;
A
#
# COMPACT_ATOMS: atom_id res chain seq x y z
N MET A 1 -48.98 -45.40 -1.82
CA MET A 1 -48.59 -45.53 -3.24
C MET A 1 -48.62 -44.20 -3.93
N ARG A 2 -47.57 -43.81 -4.60
CA ARG A 2 -47.20 -42.59 -5.37
C ARG A 2 -46.22 -41.77 -4.55
N GLY A 3 -44.98 -41.68 -4.80
CA GLY A 3 -44.23 -41.58 -6.05
C GLY A 3 -43.45 -40.27 -5.89
N VAL A 4 -42.23 -40.38 -5.18
CA VAL A 4 -41.31 -39.23 -4.95
C VAL A 4 -40.47 -39.11 -6.19
N THR A 5 -40.57 -38.02 -6.91
CA THR A 5 -39.72 -37.69 -8.05
C THR A 5 -38.57 -36.81 -7.57
N GLU A 6 -37.38 -37.38 -7.58
CA GLU A 6 -36.14 -36.66 -7.37
C GLU A 6 -35.86 -35.67 -8.51
N LEU A 7 -35.57 -34.41 -8.16
CA LEU A 7 -35.04 -33.41 -9.08
C LEU A 7 -33.53 -33.27 -8.84
N SER A 8 -32.77 -33.76 -9.81
CA SER A 8 -31.33 -33.61 -9.91
C SER A 8 -30.93 -32.15 -10.15
N PRO A 9 -29.94 -31.58 -9.47
CA PRO A 9 -29.41 -30.25 -9.79
C PRO A 9 -28.44 -30.31 -10.97
N SER A 10 -28.84 -29.67 -12.07
CA SER A 10 -27.98 -29.42 -13.24
C SER A 10 -26.74 -28.64 -12.84
N ARG A 11 -25.57 -29.27 -12.92
CA ARG A 11 -24.26 -28.63 -12.91
C ARG A 11 -24.07 -27.84 -14.20
N ALA A 12 -24.20 -26.54 -14.13
CA ALA A 12 -23.72 -25.64 -15.18
C ALA A 12 -22.17 -25.64 -15.12
N ILE A 13 -21.54 -26.39 -15.99
CA ILE A 13 -20.10 -26.33 -16.25
C ILE A 13 -19.88 -25.04 -17.05
N ILE A 14 -19.42 -23.98 -16.39
CA ILE A 14 -18.87 -22.81 -17.07
C ILE A 14 -17.52 -23.24 -17.63
N ALA A 15 -17.50 -23.52 -18.94
CA ALA A 15 -16.27 -23.78 -19.67
C ALA A 15 -15.40 -22.50 -19.64
N CYS A 16 -14.30 -22.58 -18.90
CA CYS A 16 -13.25 -21.58 -18.91
C CYS A 16 -12.61 -21.60 -20.30
N GLN A 17 -12.92 -20.62 -21.14
CA GLN A 17 -12.23 -20.43 -22.43
C GLN A 17 -10.77 -20.09 -22.14
N VAL A 18 -9.87 -21.05 -22.39
CA VAL A 18 -8.43 -20.87 -22.34
C VAL A 18 -8.05 -19.97 -23.53
N ASN A 19 -7.69 -18.73 -23.24
CA ASN A 19 -7.22 -17.75 -24.21
C ASN A 19 -5.82 -18.19 -24.72
N PRO A 20 -5.61 -18.45 -26.03
CA PRO A 20 -4.35 -18.96 -26.56
C PRO A 20 -3.16 -17.96 -26.48
N TRP A 21 -3.40 -16.75 -25.99
CA TRP A 21 -2.37 -15.72 -25.74
C TRP A 21 -1.79 -15.76 -24.34
N GLY A 22 -2.20 -16.70 -23.45
CA GLY A 22 -1.81 -16.80 -22.05
C GLY A 22 -0.38 -17.25 -21.78
N ALA A 23 0.37 -17.72 -22.77
CA ALA A 23 1.69 -18.34 -22.55
C ALA A 23 2.89 -17.37 -22.58
N ARG A 24 2.69 -16.06 -22.74
CA ARG A 24 3.82 -15.14 -22.97
C ARG A 24 3.99 -14.01 -21.93
N VAL A 25 3.21 -13.89 -20.88
CA VAL A 25 3.29 -12.77 -19.92
C VAL A 25 3.08 -13.21 -18.47
N ALA A 26 3.56 -14.36 -18.06
CA ALA A 26 3.84 -14.59 -16.65
C ALA A 26 5.24 -14.01 -16.36
N LYS A 27 5.36 -12.68 -16.34
CA LYS A 27 6.54 -12.02 -15.77
C LYS A 27 6.40 -12.15 -14.26
N ASP A 28 7.26 -12.99 -13.71
CA ASP A 28 7.54 -13.23 -12.31
C ASP A 28 7.48 -11.92 -11.50
N ILE A 29 6.51 -11.71 -10.60
CA ILE A 29 6.51 -10.57 -9.63
C ILE A 29 7.87 -10.46 -8.98
N ALA A 30 8.46 -11.59 -8.64
CA ALA A 30 9.79 -11.68 -8.07
C ALA A 30 10.85 -10.97 -8.94
N ARG A 31 10.71 -10.99 -10.27
CA ARG A 31 11.62 -10.27 -11.19
C ARG A 31 11.24 -8.79 -11.35
N GLU A 32 10.00 -8.43 -11.12
CA GLU A 32 9.49 -7.05 -11.23
C GLU A 32 9.72 -6.20 -9.96
N ILE A 33 10.07 -6.79 -8.82
CA ILE A 33 10.44 -6.04 -7.61
C ILE A 33 11.69 -5.20 -7.90
N SER A 34 11.48 -3.96 -8.31
CA SER A 34 12.55 -3.00 -8.57
C SER A 34 12.02 -1.58 -8.69
N TYR A 35 12.71 -0.66 -8.06
CA TYR A 35 12.50 0.78 -8.19
C TYR A 35 13.30 1.41 -9.34
N ALA A 36 14.07 0.61 -10.10
CA ALA A 36 14.87 1.14 -11.21
C ALA A 36 14.02 1.91 -12.24
N ALA A 37 12.76 1.49 -12.45
CA ALA A 37 11.84 2.18 -13.36
C ALA A 37 11.48 3.61 -12.90
N SER A 38 11.56 3.90 -11.60
CA SER A 38 11.28 5.23 -11.02
C SER A 38 12.46 6.20 -11.13
N ALA A 39 13.65 5.74 -11.55
CA ALA A 39 14.80 6.61 -11.78
C ALA A 39 14.66 7.37 -13.12
N ARG A 40 14.92 8.69 -13.08
CA ARG A 40 14.71 9.61 -14.21
C ARG A 40 15.65 9.36 -15.40
N SER A 41 16.87 8.87 -15.17
CA SER A 41 17.89 8.66 -16.20
C SER A 41 18.22 7.19 -16.43
N ARG A 42 18.80 6.85 -17.60
CA ARG A 42 19.30 5.49 -17.89
C ARG A 42 20.41 5.06 -16.92
N GLY A 43 21.36 5.95 -16.64
CA GLY A 43 22.41 5.72 -15.65
C GLY A 43 21.87 5.52 -14.24
N GLY A 44 20.88 6.33 -13.83
CA GLY A 44 20.17 6.16 -12.56
C GLY A 44 19.47 4.81 -12.46
N ARG A 45 18.79 4.35 -13.53
CA ARG A 45 18.19 3.01 -13.58
C ARG A 45 19.19 1.87 -13.41
N ALA A 46 20.35 1.98 -14.07
CA ALA A 46 21.43 1.00 -13.94
C ALA A 46 21.99 0.98 -12.52
N LEU A 47 22.22 2.15 -11.93
CA LEU A 47 22.71 2.29 -10.55
C LEU A 47 21.72 1.73 -9.54
N VAL A 48 20.43 2.06 -9.65
CA VAL A 48 19.39 1.48 -8.77
C VAL A 48 19.42 -0.04 -8.86
N ARG A 49 19.43 -0.60 -10.09
CA ARG A 49 19.45 -2.05 -10.30
C ARG A 49 20.69 -2.71 -9.70
N LEU A 50 21.86 -2.07 -9.83
CA LEU A 50 23.10 -2.55 -9.24
C LEU A 50 22.99 -2.59 -7.72
N LEU A 51 22.54 -1.50 -7.10
CA LEU A 51 22.35 -1.41 -5.65
C LEU A 51 21.35 -2.44 -5.14
N GLU A 52 20.19 -2.55 -5.77
CA GLU A 52 19.17 -3.54 -5.42
C GLU A 52 19.72 -4.97 -5.45
N ASN A 53 20.46 -5.35 -6.50
CA ASN A 53 21.04 -6.68 -6.62
C ASN A 53 22.11 -6.92 -5.56
N ALA A 54 22.96 -5.94 -5.29
CA ALA A 54 24.00 -6.01 -4.26
C ALA A 54 23.41 -6.08 -2.83
N THR A 55 22.23 -5.45 -2.61
CA THR A 55 21.64 -5.34 -1.28
C THR A 55 20.55 -6.39 -0.99
N GLY A 56 20.29 -7.33 -1.92
CA GLY A 56 19.50 -8.52 -1.59
C GLY A 56 18.31 -8.83 -2.50
N ARG A 57 18.08 -8.06 -3.58
CA ARG A 57 16.98 -8.30 -4.52
C ARG A 57 16.94 -9.75 -5.03
N VAL A 58 18.10 -10.32 -5.37
CA VAL A 58 18.19 -11.71 -5.84
C VAL A 58 17.72 -12.70 -4.78
N GLY A 59 18.02 -12.45 -3.52
CA GLY A 59 17.53 -13.25 -2.39
C GLY A 59 16.02 -13.17 -2.22
N LEU A 60 15.44 -11.98 -2.39
CA LEU A 60 13.97 -11.79 -2.37
C LEU A 60 13.29 -12.56 -3.50
N ILE A 61 13.81 -12.47 -4.72
CA ILE A 61 13.31 -13.25 -5.87
C ILE A 61 13.33 -14.74 -5.59
N ARG A 62 14.42 -15.25 -4.99
CA ARG A 62 14.55 -16.68 -4.66
C ARG A 62 13.53 -17.12 -3.62
N ARG A 63 13.26 -16.29 -2.61
CA ARG A 63 12.24 -16.59 -1.58
C ARG A 63 10.82 -16.62 -2.16
N ALA A 64 10.50 -15.70 -3.04
CA ALA A 64 9.18 -15.63 -3.69
C ALA A 64 8.97 -16.75 -4.73
N LYS A 65 10.03 -17.38 -5.26
CA LYS A 65 9.94 -18.38 -6.35
C LYS A 65 8.93 -19.49 -6.03
N GLY A 66 7.99 -19.73 -6.95
CA GLY A 66 6.96 -20.77 -6.84
C GLY A 66 5.70 -20.32 -6.07
N TYR A 67 5.55 -19.02 -5.76
CA TYR A 67 4.32 -18.48 -5.18
C TYR A 67 3.13 -18.64 -6.14
N GLU A 68 3.39 -18.61 -7.44
CA GLU A 68 2.37 -18.72 -8.48
C GLU A 68 1.64 -20.05 -8.45
N ASP A 69 2.34 -21.14 -8.14
CA ASP A 69 1.76 -22.48 -8.03
C ASP A 69 0.81 -22.56 -6.83
N GLU A 70 1.18 -21.94 -5.70
CA GLU A 70 0.33 -21.89 -4.51
C GLU A 70 -0.93 -21.04 -4.75
N VAL A 71 -0.78 -19.89 -5.40
CA VAL A 71 -1.90 -19.00 -5.76
C VAL A 71 -2.80 -19.67 -6.80
N ALA A 72 -2.24 -20.36 -7.78
CA ALA A 72 -3.00 -21.17 -8.74
C ALA A 72 -3.76 -22.31 -8.05
N GLY A 73 -3.20 -22.85 -6.96
CA GLY A 73 -3.84 -23.83 -6.08
C GLY A 73 -4.95 -23.25 -5.17
N GLY A 74 -5.25 -21.96 -5.27
CA GLY A 74 -6.34 -21.29 -4.56
C GLY A 74 -5.94 -20.63 -3.23
N ARG A 75 -4.65 -20.58 -2.91
CA ARG A 75 -4.19 -19.84 -1.72
C ARG A 75 -4.23 -18.32 -1.98
N ASP A 76 -4.50 -17.56 -0.93
CA ASP A 76 -4.44 -16.10 -1.01
C ASP A 76 -3.01 -15.60 -1.28
N PHE A 77 -2.86 -14.73 -2.27
CA PHE A 77 -1.58 -14.17 -2.68
C PHE A 77 -0.84 -13.46 -1.54
N TRP A 78 -1.56 -12.63 -0.75
CA TRP A 78 -0.97 -11.84 0.30
C TRP A 78 -0.46 -12.72 1.44
N GLN A 79 -1.24 -13.73 1.80
CA GLN A 79 -0.84 -14.72 2.79
C GLN A 79 0.41 -15.49 2.33
N VAL A 80 0.42 -16.00 1.10
CA VAL A 80 1.56 -16.73 0.53
C VAL A 80 2.83 -15.89 0.57
N ILE A 81 2.76 -14.62 0.15
CA ILE A 81 3.93 -13.74 0.13
C ILE A 81 4.42 -13.40 1.53
N VAL A 82 3.53 -13.12 2.48
CA VAL A 82 3.88 -12.88 3.89
C VAL A 82 4.60 -14.09 4.49
N GLU A 83 4.08 -15.30 4.29
CA GLU A 83 4.69 -16.55 4.76
C GLU A 83 6.06 -16.80 4.12
N ARG A 84 6.19 -16.65 2.80
CA ARG A 84 7.45 -16.88 2.07
C ARG A 84 8.58 -15.94 2.50
N TYR A 85 8.23 -14.71 2.91
CA TYR A 85 9.19 -13.78 3.48
C TYR A 85 9.37 -13.94 5.00
N GLY A 86 8.65 -14.89 5.63
CA GLY A 86 8.70 -15.10 7.07
C GLY A 86 8.26 -13.89 7.87
N LEU A 87 7.36 -13.09 7.30
CA LEU A 87 6.79 -11.93 7.97
C LEU A 87 5.63 -12.35 8.87
N SER A 88 5.37 -11.57 9.89
CA SER A 88 4.18 -11.70 10.72
C SER A 88 3.64 -10.31 11.09
N LEU A 89 2.34 -10.26 11.38
CA LEU A 89 1.70 -9.05 11.85
C LEU A 89 1.59 -9.10 13.37
N ASP A 90 2.12 -8.09 14.04
CA ASP A 90 2.03 -7.92 15.49
C ASP A 90 1.15 -6.70 15.82
N VAL A 91 -0.07 -6.94 16.26
CA VAL A 91 -1.04 -5.89 16.64
C VAL A 91 -0.81 -5.51 18.09
N ILE A 92 -0.06 -4.45 18.31
CA ILE A 92 0.38 -3.99 19.65
C ILE A 92 -0.58 -3.00 20.31
N GLY A 93 -1.67 -2.63 19.63
CA GLY A 93 -2.74 -1.79 20.16
C GLY A 93 -3.97 -1.79 19.25
N GLY A 94 -5.15 -1.64 19.82
CA GLY A 94 -6.40 -1.85 19.10
C GLY A 94 -6.61 -3.31 18.69
N ARG A 95 -7.55 -3.57 17.79
CA ARG A 95 -7.83 -4.92 17.28
C ARG A 95 -8.26 -4.87 15.82
N LEU A 96 -7.85 -5.86 15.02
CA LEU A 96 -8.32 -5.97 13.62
C LEU A 96 -9.84 -6.19 13.54
N SER A 97 -10.44 -6.82 14.56
CA SER A 97 -11.89 -7.00 14.63
C SER A 97 -12.69 -5.70 14.78
N ASP A 98 -12.04 -4.61 15.18
CA ASP A 98 -12.68 -3.30 15.32
C ASP A 98 -12.80 -2.56 13.97
N ILE A 99 -12.13 -3.08 12.93
CA ILE A 99 -12.25 -2.60 11.55
C ILE A 99 -13.54 -3.16 10.94
N PRO A 100 -14.43 -2.33 10.37
CA PRO A 100 -15.68 -2.80 9.79
C PRO A 100 -15.48 -3.83 8.69
N ALA A 101 -16.08 -5.02 8.86
CA ALA A 101 -16.03 -6.08 7.86
C ALA A 101 -16.86 -5.80 6.60
N ASN A 102 -17.86 -4.90 6.68
CA ASN A 102 -18.78 -4.56 5.60
C ASN A 102 -18.93 -3.05 5.43
N GLY A 103 -19.50 -2.65 4.30
CA GLY A 103 -19.71 -1.25 3.97
C GLY A 103 -18.44 -0.52 3.48
N PRO A 104 -18.56 0.73 3.03
CA PRO A 104 -17.45 1.49 2.50
C PRO A 104 -16.40 1.78 3.58
N LEU A 105 -15.14 1.44 3.30
CA LEU A 105 -14.03 1.54 4.24
C LEU A 105 -12.81 2.20 3.61
N ILE A 106 -12.16 3.09 4.34
CA ILE A 106 -10.85 3.62 3.99
C ILE A 106 -9.89 3.37 5.16
N LEU A 107 -8.86 2.55 4.95
CA LEU A 107 -7.73 2.43 5.87
C LEU A 107 -6.67 3.45 5.49
N ILE A 108 -6.35 4.36 6.41
CA ILE A 108 -5.25 5.31 6.25
C ILE A 108 -4.07 4.91 7.11
N ALA A 109 -2.84 5.06 6.62
CA ALA A 109 -1.66 4.72 7.41
C ALA A 109 -0.47 5.64 7.13
N ASN A 110 0.45 5.74 8.12
CA ASN A 110 1.79 6.25 7.91
C ASN A 110 2.61 5.24 7.06
N HIS A 111 3.72 5.69 6.49
CA HIS A 111 4.48 4.90 5.49
C HIS A 111 5.97 4.74 5.85
N PRO A 112 6.31 4.05 6.97
CA PRO A 112 7.68 3.98 7.46
C PRO A 112 8.62 3.09 6.64
N TYR A 113 8.13 2.02 5.97
CA TYR A 113 8.98 0.98 5.38
C TYR A 113 8.84 0.83 3.86
N GLY A 114 7.87 1.46 3.23
CA GLY A 114 7.66 1.39 1.79
C GLY A 114 6.93 0.12 1.33
N ILE A 115 7.57 -0.76 0.54
CA ILE A 115 6.93 -1.98 0.00
C ILE A 115 6.30 -2.82 1.13
N LEU A 116 6.96 -2.91 2.27
CA LEU A 116 6.50 -3.72 3.40
C LEU A 116 5.15 -3.26 3.92
N ASP A 117 4.96 -1.95 4.05
CA ASP A 117 3.68 -1.39 4.52
C ASP A 117 2.56 -1.70 3.54
N GLY A 118 2.86 -1.58 2.23
CA GLY A 118 1.92 -1.93 1.17
C GLY A 118 1.55 -3.41 1.19
N LEU A 119 2.53 -4.30 1.41
CA LEU A 119 2.31 -5.73 1.54
C LEU A 119 1.44 -6.06 2.76
N MET A 120 1.75 -5.47 3.92
CA MET A 120 0.97 -5.71 5.13
C MET A 120 -0.43 -5.09 5.06
N MET A 121 -0.60 -3.94 4.42
CA MET A 121 -1.92 -3.37 4.14
C MET A 121 -2.77 -4.31 3.28
N GLY A 122 -2.18 -4.88 2.22
CA GLY A 122 -2.83 -5.87 1.37
C GLY A 122 -3.20 -7.13 2.14
N TYR A 123 -2.30 -7.62 2.99
CA TYR A 123 -2.54 -8.79 3.86
C TYR A 123 -3.72 -8.55 4.83
N ILE A 124 -3.75 -7.39 5.49
CA ILE A 124 -4.85 -7.00 6.39
C ILE A 124 -6.17 -6.92 5.63
N LEU A 125 -6.20 -6.20 4.50
CA LEU A 125 -7.41 -6.01 3.71
C LEU A 125 -7.90 -7.30 3.07
N SER A 126 -7.00 -8.17 2.59
CA SER A 126 -7.37 -9.49 2.06
C SER A 126 -8.05 -10.35 3.12
N ALA A 127 -7.46 -10.41 4.31
CA ALA A 127 -8.02 -11.18 5.43
C ALA A 127 -9.38 -10.65 5.90
N LEU A 128 -9.59 -9.34 5.90
CA LEU A 128 -10.82 -8.71 6.41
C LEU A 128 -11.94 -8.65 5.37
N ARG A 129 -11.62 -8.46 4.10
CA ARG A 129 -12.58 -8.08 3.06
C ARG A 129 -12.55 -8.99 1.83
N GLY A 130 -11.47 -9.72 1.57
CA GLY A 130 -11.28 -10.49 0.34
C GLY A 130 -11.09 -9.62 -0.89
N ASP A 131 -12.08 -8.80 -1.27
CA ASP A 131 -11.95 -7.78 -2.32
C ASP A 131 -11.65 -6.40 -1.72
N PHE A 132 -10.64 -5.75 -2.27
CA PHE A 132 -10.19 -4.42 -1.80
C PHE A 132 -9.37 -3.73 -2.88
N ARG A 133 -9.05 -2.45 -2.64
CA ARG A 133 -8.11 -1.67 -3.48
C ARG A 133 -7.06 -0.99 -2.61
N ILE A 134 -5.90 -0.71 -3.21
CA ILE A 134 -4.84 0.10 -2.59
C ILE A 134 -4.48 1.23 -3.54
N VAL A 135 -4.50 2.47 -3.05
CA VAL A 135 -4.00 3.62 -3.81
C VAL A 135 -2.47 3.59 -3.75
N ALA A 136 -1.83 3.37 -4.89
CA ALA A 136 -0.38 3.29 -4.99
C ALA A 136 0.13 3.80 -6.35
N HIS A 137 1.45 4.02 -6.45
CA HIS A 137 2.07 4.46 -7.70
C HIS A 137 1.86 3.42 -8.82
N ASN A 138 1.59 3.91 -10.02
CA ASN A 138 1.31 3.08 -11.20
C ASN A 138 2.39 2.01 -11.52
N VAL A 139 3.62 2.20 -11.06
CA VAL A 139 4.71 1.23 -11.24
C VAL A 139 4.39 -0.16 -10.67
N PHE A 140 3.55 -0.24 -9.64
CA PHE A 140 3.17 -1.50 -9.00
C PHE A 140 2.15 -2.33 -9.78
N ARG A 141 1.49 -1.78 -10.80
CA ARG A 141 0.55 -2.51 -11.66
C ARG A 141 1.19 -3.55 -12.59
N LYS A 142 2.50 -3.62 -12.64
CA LYS A 142 3.21 -4.56 -13.53
C LYS A 142 3.00 -6.02 -13.16
N ALA A 143 2.65 -6.30 -11.92
CA ALA A 143 2.37 -7.63 -11.45
C ALA A 143 0.86 -7.93 -11.52
N ARG A 144 0.50 -9.10 -12.06
CA ARG A 144 -0.89 -9.51 -12.32
C ARG A 144 -1.77 -9.45 -11.08
N GLU A 145 -1.27 -9.90 -9.95
CA GLU A 145 -1.98 -9.95 -8.68
C GLU A 145 -2.19 -8.54 -8.11
N LEU A 146 -1.22 -7.66 -8.32
CA LEU A 146 -1.30 -6.26 -7.90
C LEU A 146 -2.15 -5.41 -8.85
N ASP A 147 -2.17 -5.70 -10.15
CA ASP A 147 -2.96 -4.93 -11.13
C ASP A 147 -4.45 -4.92 -10.79
N ARG A 148 -4.95 -5.99 -10.17
CA ARG A 148 -6.35 -6.11 -9.75
C ARG A 148 -6.72 -5.20 -8.59
N VAL A 149 -5.76 -4.91 -7.70
CA VAL A 149 -6.01 -4.20 -6.43
C VAL A 149 -5.46 -2.77 -6.44
N ILE A 150 -4.55 -2.43 -7.35
CA ILE A 150 -3.96 -1.09 -7.39
C ILE A 150 -4.88 -0.09 -8.08
N LEU A 151 -5.28 0.95 -7.34
CA LEU A 151 -5.79 2.20 -7.87
C LEU A 151 -4.60 3.11 -8.16
N PRO A 152 -4.26 3.33 -9.45
CA PRO A 152 -3.00 3.97 -9.80
C PRO A 152 -3.04 5.47 -9.55
N ILE A 153 -2.06 5.98 -8.81
CA ILE A 153 -1.82 7.42 -8.68
C ILE A 153 -0.51 7.79 -9.37
N ASP A 154 -0.49 8.96 -9.97
CA ASP A 154 0.67 9.49 -10.66
C ASP A 154 1.07 10.83 -10.00
N PHE A 155 2.34 10.96 -9.65
CA PHE A 155 2.88 12.14 -8.98
C PHE A 155 3.47 13.16 -9.96
N ASP A 156 3.51 12.84 -11.27
CA ASP A 156 3.96 13.77 -12.28
C ASP A 156 3.01 14.97 -12.41
N GLU A 157 3.54 16.11 -12.87
CA GLU A 157 2.77 17.36 -13.04
C GLU A 157 2.21 17.53 -14.47
N THR A 158 2.16 16.45 -15.23
CA THR A 158 1.64 16.47 -16.60
C THR A 158 0.11 16.50 -16.62
N ALA A 159 -0.48 17.09 -17.65
CA ALA A 159 -1.93 17.03 -17.86
C ALA A 159 -2.47 15.59 -17.93
N ALA A 160 -1.66 14.65 -18.43
CA ALA A 160 -1.98 13.23 -18.47
C ALA A 160 -2.05 12.63 -17.06
N ALA A 161 -1.11 12.97 -16.18
CA ALA A 161 -1.11 12.54 -14.78
C ALA A 161 -2.32 13.09 -14.01
N VAL A 162 -2.62 14.38 -14.19
CA VAL A 162 -3.79 15.01 -13.57
C VAL A 162 -5.08 14.29 -14.00
N ARG A 163 -5.24 14.03 -15.30
CA ARG A 163 -6.41 13.30 -15.84
C ARG A 163 -6.51 11.91 -15.22
N ARG A 164 -5.42 11.13 -15.22
CA ARG A 164 -5.37 9.80 -14.60
C ARG A 164 -5.77 9.83 -13.14
N ASN A 165 -5.28 10.80 -12.37
CA ASN A 165 -5.62 10.95 -10.95
C ASN A 165 -7.11 11.31 -10.75
N LEU A 166 -7.72 12.03 -11.69
CA LEU A 166 -9.17 12.29 -11.69
C LEU A 166 -9.97 11.01 -11.97
N GLU A 167 -9.56 10.23 -12.97
CA GLU A 167 -10.15 8.95 -13.31
C GLU A 167 -10.04 7.96 -12.14
N THR A 168 -8.84 7.80 -11.56
CA THR A 168 -8.60 6.97 -10.38
C THR A 168 -9.49 7.38 -9.20
N ARG A 169 -9.67 8.68 -8.98
CA ARG A 169 -10.56 9.14 -7.90
C ARG A 169 -12.03 8.82 -8.19
N ALA A 170 -12.47 8.93 -9.44
CA ALA A 170 -13.83 8.56 -9.82
C ALA A 170 -14.06 7.06 -9.62
N GLU A 171 -13.10 6.22 -10.03
CA GLU A 171 -13.11 4.77 -9.80
C GLU A 171 -13.13 4.43 -8.30
N ALA A 172 -12.28 5.06 -7.50
CA ALA A 172 -12.24 4.89 -6.05
C ALA A 172 -13.59 5.22 -5.39
N LEU A 173 -14.22 6.34 -5.79
CA LEU A 173 -15.52 6.74 -5.26
C LEU A 173 -16.65 5.77 -5.67
N ALA A 174 -16.64 5.29 -6.91
CA ALA A 174 -17.59 4.28 -7.37
C ALA A 174 -17.42 2.96 -6.60
N TYR A 175 -16.17 2.53 -6.38
CA TYR A 175 -15.85 1.34 -5.61
C TYR A 175 -16.26 1.46 -4.14
N LEU A 176 -16.01 2.59 -3.49
CA LEU A 176 -16.49 2.85 -2.13
C LEU A 176 -18.02 2.85 -2.06
N LYS A 177 -18.70 3.46 -3.04
CA LYS A 177 -20.17 3.47 -3.09
C LYS A 177 -20.76 2.06 -3.18
N SER A 178 -20.05 1.09 -3.79
CA SER A 178 -20.45 -0.32 -3.81
C SER A 178 -20.14 -1.08 -2.51
N GLY A 179 -19.65 -0.40 -1.47
CA GLY A 179 -19.27 -1.01 -0.18
C GLY A 179 -17.84 -1.50 -0.13
N GLY A 180 -16.98 -1.11 -1.07
CA GLY A 180 -15.59 -1.54 -1.17
C GLY A 180 -14.68 -0.97 -0.08
N ALA A 181 -13.51 -1.58 0.08
CA ALA A 181 -12.48 -1.18 1.02
C ALA A 181 -11.21 -0.68 0.31
N ILE A 182 -10.67 0.45 0.73
CA ILE A 182 -9.48 1.07 0.15
C ILE A 182 -8.42 1.29 1.22
N GLY A 183 -7.20 0.81 0.96
CA GLY A 183 -5.99 1.16 1.73
C GLY A 183 -5.24 2.32 1.08
N ILE A 184 -4.73 3.24 1.88
CA ILE A 184 -3.98 4.38 1.35
C ILE A 184 -2.91 4.86 2.34
N PHE A 185 -1.75 5.25 1.78
CA PHE A 185 -0.66 5.95 2.46
C PHE A 185 -0.63 7.39 1.97
N PRO A 186 -1.31 8.32 2.66
CA PRO A 186 -1.57 9.65 2.11
C PRO A 186 -0.31 10.51 1.93
N GLY A 187 0.78 10.17 2.62
CA GLY A 187 2.09 10.81 2.44
C GLY A 187 2.70 10.59 1.05
N GLY A 188 2.29 9.52 0.35
CA GLY A 188 2.70 9.20 -1.02
C GLY A 188 4.17 8.80 -1.18
N THR A 189 4.95 8.83 -0.11
CA THR A 189 6.36 8.42 -0.10
C THR A 189 6.75 7.87 1.27
N VAL A 190 7.82 7.08 1.32
CA VAL A 190 8.35 6.51 2.57
C VAL A 190 8.80 7.61 3.51
N ALA A 191 8.42 7.50 4.77
CA ALA A 191 8.75 8.45 5.84
C ALA A 191 10.24 8.74 5.90
N THR A 192 10.60 10.01 5.84
CA THR A 192 11.98 10.47 5.85
C THR A 192 12.16 11.58 6.88
N ALA A 193 13.26 11.56 7.60
CA ALA A 193 13.57 12.58 8.59
C ALA A 193 13.69 13.96 7.92
N ALA A 194 13.13 14.99 8.52
CA ALA A 194 13.25 16.37 8.01
C ALA A 194 14.71 16.85 7.97
N ARG A 195 15.53 16.37 8.90
CA ARG A 195 16.98 16.64 9.00
C ARG A 195 17.72 15.34 9.26
N PRO A 196 18.99 15.20 8.87
CA PRO A 196 19.83 14.05 9.25
C PRO A 196 19.73 13.77 10.75
N PHE A 197 19.58 12.51 11.11
CA PHE A 197 19.47 12.00 12.49
C PHE A 197 18.18 12.34 13.25
N ALA A 198 17.26 13.15 12.69
CA ALA A 198 15.92 13.31 13.24
C ALA A 198 15.08 12.03 13.06
N ARG A 199 13.90 11.97 13.72
CA ARG A 199 12.96 10.87 13.54
C ARG A 199 12.36 10.94 12.14
N PRO A 200 12.33 9.84 11.39
CA PRO A 200 11.60 9.76 10.13
C PRO A 200 10.09 9.93 10.37
N MET A 201 9.49 10.80 9.59
CA MET A 201 8.06 11.11 9.61
C MET A 201 7.56 11.23 8.18
N ASP A 202 6.27 11.02 7.96
CA ASP A 202 5.68 11.33 6.67
C ASP A 202 5.75 12.82 6.36
N PRO A 203 5.89 13.19 5.11
CA PRO A 203 5.72 14.58 4.65
C PRO A 203 4.26 15.02 4.80
N VAL A 204 3.91 16.16 4.23
CA VAL A 204 2.52 16.62 4.14
C VAL A 204 1.66 15.56 3.44
N TRP A 205 0.55 15.19 4.06
CA TRP A 205 -0.40 14.25 3.47
C TRP A 205 -1.20 14.90 2.34
N ARG A 206 -1.40 14.17 1.24
CA ARG A 206 -1.88 14.69 -0.04
C ARG A 206 -3.39 14.90 -0.07
N ASN A 207 -3.83 16.02 -0.62
CA ASN A 207 -5.24 16.42 -0.74
C ASN A 207 -6.12 15.48 -1.59
N PHE A 208 -5.51 14.56 -2.36
CA PHE A 208 -6.24 13.52 -3.07
C PHE A 208 -7.12 12.71 -2.11
N THR A 209 -6.54 12.30 -0.98
CA THR A 209 -7.22 11.50 0.06
C THR A 209 -8.35 12.28 0.71
N ALA A 210 -8.13 13.55 1.08
CA ALA A 210 -9.16 14.39 1.66
C ALA A 210 -10.40 14.50 0.77
N ARG A 211 -10.18 14.72 -0.54
CA ARG A 211 -11.27 14.84 -1.52
C ARG A 211 -12.03 13.53 -1.74
N MET A 212 -11.37 12.40 -1.60
CA MET A 212 -12.00 11.08 -1.67
C MET A 212 -12.84 10.83 -0.40
N ILE A 213 -12.30 11.08 0.77
CA ILE A 213 -12.98 10.91 2.07
C ILE A 213 -14.21 11.83 2.15
N ALA A 214 -14.06 13.11 1.85
CA ALA A 214 -15.15 14.10 1.95
C ALA A 214 -16.34 13.80 1.02
N ARG A 215 -16.10 13.07 -0.09
CA ARG A 215 -17.13 12.72 -1.09
C ARG A 215 -17.66 11.29 -0.95
N SER A 216 -17.23 10.55 0.05
CA SER A 216 -17.67 9.18 0.32
C SER A 216 -18.32 9.08 1.68
N GLU A 217 -19.16 8.05 1.86
CA GLU A 217 -19.71 7.66 3.17
C GLU A 217 -18.82 6.62 3.88
N ALA A 218 -17.56 6.51 3.47
CA ALA A 218 -16.65 5.52 4.00
C ALA A 218 -16.31 5.77 5.47
N THR A 219 -16.31 4.70 6.24
CA THR A 219 -15.66 4.69 7.56
C THR A 219 -14.17 4.82 7.38
N VAL A 220 -13.54 5.75 8.09
CA VAL A 220 -12.09 5.98 8.02
C VAL A 220 -11.46 5.40 9.28
N VAL A 221 -10.52 4.45 9.10
CA VAL A 221 -9.79 3.84 10.22
C VAL A 221 -8.30 4.09 10.06
N PRO A 222 -7.64 4.74 11.04
CA PRO A 222 -6.22 4.96 11.02
C PRO A 222 -5.46 3.72 11.49
N ILE A 223 -4.37 3.39 10.80
CA ILE A 223 -3.41 2.35 11.20
C ILE A 223 -2.04 2.99 11.33
N TYR A 224 -1.40 2.79 12.46
CA TYR A 224 -0.02 3.24 12.67
C TYR A 224 0.93 2.06 12.54
N PHE A 225 1.85 2.11 11.58
CA PHE A 225 2.98 1.20 11.48
C PHE A 225 4.11 1.69 12.39
N ASP A 226 4.46 0.88 13.39
CA ASP A 226 5.49 1.24 14.38
C ASP A 226 6.88 0.91 13.88
N GLY A 227 7.66 1.94 13.63
CA GLY A 227 9.07 1.84 13.24
C GLY A 227 9.50 2.86 12.19
N HIS A 228 10.64 2.58 11.59
CA HIS A 228 11.25 3.43 10.57
C HIS A 228 12.35 2.69 9.80
N THR A 229 12.75 3.21 8.66
CA THR A 229 13.91 2.75 7.88
C THR A 229 15.23 3.04 8.59
N SER A 230 16.29 2.36 8.14
CA SER A 230 17.65 2.50 8.72
C SER A 230 18.22 3.91 8.58
N ARG A 231 19.22 4.23 9.44
CA ARG A 231 19.97 5.48 9.34
C ARG A 231 20.68 5.61 7.98
N LEU A 232 21.17 4.51 7.43
CA LEU A 232 21.78 4.49 6.11
C LEU A 232 20.79 4.95 5.02
N PHE A 233 19.58 4.41 5.04
CA PHE A 233 18.53 4.83 4.12
C PHE A 233 18.19 6.30 4.29
N GLN A 234 18.09 6.79 5.52
CA GLN A 234 17.80 8.19 5.80
C GLN A 234 18.90 9.13 5.25
N LEU A 235 20.15 8.83 5.50
CA LEU A 235 21.28 9.61 4.98
C LEU A 235 21.32 9.57 3.44
N ALA A 236 21.20 8.39 2.84
CA ALA A 236 21.16 8.24 1.39
C ALA A 236 20.00 9.00 0.73
N SER A 237 18.87 9.09 1.43
CA SER A 237 17.69 9.85 0.97
C SER A 237 17.95 11.34 0.90
N HIS A 238 18.77 11.88 1.81
CA HIS A 238 19.18 13.30 1.78
C HIS A 238 20.28 13.58 0.75
N LEU A 239 21.12 12.58 0.45
CA LEU A 239 22.20 12.74 -0.51
C LEU A 239 21.72 12.73 -1.95
N HIS A 240 20.94 11.72 -2.33
CA HIS A 240 20.44 11.59 -3.71
C HIS A 240 19.26 10.65 -3.82
N TYR A 241 18.24 11.08 -4.58
CA TYR A 241 17.01 10.30 -4.80
C TYR A 241 17.26 8.88 -5.36
N THR A 242 18.24 8.72 -6.26
CA THR A 242 18.60 7.40 -6.84
C THR A 242 19.14 6.43 -5.78
N LEU A 243 19.94 6.93 -4.82
CA LEU A 243 20.45 6.10 -3.71
C LEU A 243 19.30 5.64 -2.81
N ARG A 244 18.36 6.54 -2.51
CA ARG A 244 17.13 6.22 -1.79
C ARG A 244 16.39 5.06 -2.46
N LEU A 245 16.13 5.15 -3.77
CA LEU A 245 15.44 4.09 -4.52
C LEU A 245 16.18 2.76 -4.45
N GLY A 246 17.50 2.77 -4.63
CA GLY A 246 18.32 1.55 -4.60
C GLY A 246 18.38 0.86 -3.25
N LEU A 247 18.14 1.59 -2.15
CA LEU A 247 18.19 1.04 -0.80
C LEU A 247 16.82 0.55 -0.27
N LEU A 248 15.71 0.85 -0.92
CA LEU A 248 14.38 0.38 -0.48
C LEU A 248 14.31 -1.15 -0.39
N ILE A 249 14.96 -1.86 -1.31
CA ILE A 249 15.06 -3.32 -1.28
C ILE A 249 15.85 -3.81 -0.06
N ASN A 250 16.91 -3.08 0.33
CA ASN A 250 17.66 -3.40 1.54
C ASN A 250 16.81 -3.23 2.81
N GLU A 251 16.00 -2.18 2.87
CA GLU A 251 15.08 -1.96 4.00
C GLU A 251 14.05 -3.08 4.12
N PHE A 252 13.47 -3.53 3.00
CA PHE A 252 12.58 -4.67 3.00
C PHE A 252 13.29 -5.95 3.47
N ARG A 253 14.49 -6.24 2.90
CA ARG A 253 15.28 -7.42 3.28
C ARG A 253 15.60 -7.46 4.77
N ALA A 254 15.91 -6.29 5.36
CA ALA A 254 16.25 -6.18 6.78
C ALA A 254 15.07 -6.52 7.72
N ARG A 255 13.85 -6.63 7.19
CA ARG A 255 12.64 -6.97 7.95
C ARG A 255 12.18 -8.41 7.76
N ILE A 256 12.85 -9.18 6.89
CA ILE A 256 12.53 -10.60 6.68
C ILE A 256 12.72 -11.37 7.98
N GLY A 257 11.70 -12.13 8.37
CA GLY A 257 11.69 -12.90 9.60
C GLY A 257 11.33 -12.12 10.86
N GLU A 258 11.05 -10.81 10.72
CA GLU A 258 10.69 -9.95 11.84
C GLU A 258 9.18 -9.63 11.85
N PRO A 259 8.58 -9.42 13.03
CA PRO A 259 7.19 -8.98 13.12
C PRO A 259 7.06 -7.51 12.65
N VAL A 260 6.00 -7.25 11.90
CA VAL A 260 5.59 -5.90 11.54
C VAL A 260 4.57 -5.43 12.58
N ARG A 261 4.96 -4.47 13.39
CA ARG A 261 4.15 -3.97 14.51
C ARG A 261 3.22 -2.88 14.04
N ILE A 262 1.95 -3.01 14.38
CA ILE A 262 0.93 -2.00 14.07
C ILE A 262 0.07 -1.67 15.29
N VAL A 263 -0.50 -0.47 15.27
CA VAL A 263 -1.62 -0.08 16.14
C VAL A 263 -2.82 0.22 15.27
N VAL A 264 -3.94 -0.39 15.57
CA VAL A 264 -5.24 -0.12 14.93
C VAL A 264 -5.96 0.93 15.75
N GLY A 265 -6.30 2.05 15.14
CA GLY A 265 -7.08 3.10 15.80
C GLY A 265 -8.58 2.88 15.69
N ASP A 266 -9.31 3.63 16.47
CA ASP A 266 -10.78 3.65 16.38
C ASP A 266 -11.24 4.28 15.05
N PRO A 267 -12.41 3.89 14.54
CA PRO A 267 -13.03 4.57 13.40
C PRO A 267 -13.23 6.06 13.72
N ILE A 268 -12.76 6.90 12.81
CA ILE A 268 -12.84 8.36 12.97
C ILE A 268 -14.32 8.78 12.88
N PRO A 269 -14.85 9.52 13.89
CA PRO A 269 -16.22 9.96 13.88
C PRO A 269 -16.58 10.77 12.63
N ARG A 270 -17.73 10.47 12.03
CA ARG A 270 -18.18 11.15 10.80
C ARG A 270 -18.31 12.68 11.00
N ALA A 271 -18.66 13.13 12.18
CA ALA A 271 -18.74 14.55 12.53
C ALA A 271 -17.37 15.26 12.37
N GLU A 272 -16.28 14.59 12.75
CA GLU A 272 -14.91 15.11 12.61
C GLU A 272 -14.50 15.26 11.14
N ILE A 273 -14.91 14.30 10.31
CA ILE A 273 -14.72 14.36 8.86
C ILE A 273 -15.54 15.50 8.25
N ALA A 274 -16.81 15.59 8.60
CA ALA A 274 -17.74 16.58 8.07
C ALA A 274 -17.30 18.01 8.43
N ALA A 275 -16.84 18.24 9.66
CA ALA A 275 -16.33 19.54 10.10
C ALA A 275 -15.15 20.06 9.29
N ARG A 276 -14.42 19.16 8.57
CA ARG A 276 -13.24 19.52 7.77
C ARG A 276 -13.43 19.30 6.27
N ALA A 277 -14.64 18.94 5.82
CA ALA A 277 -14.90 18.58 4.43
C ALA A 277 -14.61 19.72 3.43
N GLY A 278 -14.71 20.98 3.88
CA GLY A 278 -14.41 22.18 3.09
C GLY A 278 -12.93 22.55 3.03
N ASP A 279 -12.09 22.01 3.91
CA ASP A 279 -10.66 22.31 4.01
C ASP A 279 -9.83 21.02 3.93
N ALA A 280 -9.35 20.74 2.71
CA ALA A 280 -8.57 19.54 2.44
C ALA A 280 -7.25 19.49 3.24
N LYS A 281 -6.63 20.64 3.51
CA LYS A 281 -5.40 20.71 4.30
C LYS A 281 -5.68 20.41 5.77
N ALA A 282 -6.65 21.07 6.36
CA ALA A 282 -7.06 20.80 7.75
C ALA A 282 -7.51 19.34 7.95
N MET A 283 -8.21 18.75 6.97
CA MET A 283 -8.56 17.33 6.97
C MET A 283 -7.31 16.45 7.04
N MET A 284 -6.34 16.67 6.15
CA MET A 284 -5.15 15.83 6.08
C MET A 284 -4.23 16.01 7.28
N ASP A 285 -4.10 17.21 7.82
CA ASP A 285 -3.35 17.49 9.03
C ASP A 285 -3.98 16.79 10.24
N PHE A 286 -5.31 16.82 10.35
CA PHE A 286 -6.06 16.09 11.39
C PHE A 286 -5.85 14.58 11.26
N LEU A 287 -6.08 13.99 10.10
CA LEU A 287 -5.95 12.56 9.87
C LEU A 287 -4.53 12.06 10.14
N ARG A 288 -3.52 12.82 9.69
CA ARG A 288 -2.12 12.50 9.95
C ARG A 288 -1.83 12.54 11.46
N ARG A 289 -2.27 13.58 12.15
CA ARG A 289 -2.10 13.70 13.61
C ARG A 289 -2.73 12.52 14.32
N THR A 290 -3.99 12.22 14.06
CA THR A 290 -4.72 11.09 14.67
C THR A 290 -3.99 9.76 14.43
N THR A 291 -3.44 9.55 13.23
CA THR A 291 -2.67 8.33 12.93
C THR A 291 -1.37 8.27 13.75
N TYR A 292 -0.62 9.38 13.85
CA TYR A 292 0.64 9.39 14.60
C TYR A 292 0.45 9.38 16.12
N GLU A 293 -0.67 9.85 16.63
CA GLU A 293 -1.05 9.77 18.05
C GLU A 293 -1.31 8.32 18.50
N LEU A 294 -1.53 7.38 17.59
CA LEU A 294 -1.55 5.94 17.87
C LEU A 294 -0.17 5.36 18.22
N SER A 295 0.91 6.13 18.10
CA SER A 295 2.25 5.63 18.42
C SER A 295 2.31 5.09 19.85
N PRO A 296 2.83 3.83 20.07
CA PRO A 296 2.89 3.23 21.41
C PRO A 296 3.84 3.98 22.35
N LYS A 297 4.70 4.82 21.79
CA LYS A 297 5.57 5.72 22.54
C LYS A 297 5.28 7.16 22.17
N PRO A 298 5.17 8.07 23.16
CA PRO A 298 4.96 9.48 22.90
C PRO A 298 5.98 10.02 21.87
N LEU A 299 5.49 10.70 20.84
CA LEU A 299 6.34 11.33 19.86
C LEU A 299 6.72 12.73 20.34
N PRO A 300 8.02 13.08 20.35
CA PRO A 300 8.46 14.40 20.83
C PRO A 300 7.98 15.55 19.93
N SER A 301 7.64 15.25 18.67
CA SER A 301 7.11 16.19 17.72
C SER A 301 6.32 15.47 16.63
N LEU A 302 5.24 16.09 16.15
CA LEU A 302 4.50 15.67 14.97
C LEU A 302 4.85 16.49 13.72
N ALA A 303 6.00 17.18 13.73
CA ALA A 303 6.50 17.91 12.57
C ALA A 303 6.56 17.00 11.31
N TYR A 304 6.46 17.62 10.15
CA TYR A 304 6.53 16.90 8.89
C TYR A 304 7.93 16.33 8.63
N GLY A 305 7.97 15.20 7.95
CA GLY A 305 9.18 14.64 7.40
C GLY A 305 9.70 15.43 6.20
N PHE A 306 10.77 14.93 5.58
CA PHE A 306 11.37 15.57 4.42
C PHE A 306 10.43 15.48 3.21
N GLU A 307 10.23 16.62 2.55
CA GLU A 307 9.41 16.72 1.35
C GLU A 307 10.27 16.67 0.10
N PHE A 308 10.04 15.67 -0.76
CA PHE A 308 10.79 15.50 -2.01
C PHE A 308 10.17 16.29 -3.17
N GLU A 309 8.89 16.58 -3.13
CA GLU A 309 8.20 17.32 -4.18
C GLU A 309 8.21 18.82 -3.84
N GLU A 310 8.83 19.64 -4.71
CA GLU A 310 9.01 21.07 -4.48
C GLU A 310 7.70 21.83 -4.23
N LYS A 311 6.63 21.46 -4.94
CA LYS A 311 5.30 22.07 -4.79
C LYS A 311 4.66 21.93 -3.40
N TYR A 312 5.17 21.01 -2.57
CA TYR A 312 4.68 20.81 -1.20
C TYR A 312 5.71 21.22 -0.13
N ARG A 313 6.85 21.76 -0.56
CA ARG A 313 7.80 22.36 0.40
C ARG A 313 7.19 23.67 0.91
N ALA A 314 7.02 23.76 2.23
CA ALA A 314 6.54 24.96 2.92
C ALA A 314 7.66 25.98 3.04
#